data_80625447c0eecce152101c2fc27d8c69
#
_entry.id   80625447c0eecce152101c2fc27d8c69
#
_cell.length_a   1.000
_cell.length_b   1.000
_cell.length_c   1.000
_cell.angle_alpha   90.00
_cell.angle_beta   90.00
_cell.angle_gamma   90.00
#
_symmetry.space_group_name_H-M   'P 1'
#
loop_
_entity.id
_entity.type
_entity.pdbx_description
1 polymer ?
#
loop_
_entity_poly.entity_id
_entity_poly.type
_entity_poly.pdbx_seq_one_letter_code
_entity_poly.pdbx_strand_id
1 'polypeptide(L)'
;MNFSHLEYAMTVAECRSINKAAQRLLVSQPYLSGVLKNLEEELGCQLFKRSHNGILLTEKGIKFMDSARIILYEYEKLKQLSWDEAEQPMVISSYFVSNIMRLFLEFKKQSAKQFPDRLTEMGNQEVLESVAAGRTRLGFI
;
A
#
# COMPACT_ATOMS: atom_id res chain seq x y z
N MET A 1 -13.10 -6.01 -12.39
CA MET A 1 -12.06 -5.68 -11.37
C MET A 1 -12.65 -5.81 -9.97
N ASN A 2 -11.93 -6.39 -9.01
CA ASN A 2 -12.31 -6.47 -7.60
C ASN A 2 -11.09 -6.15 -6.70
N PHE A 3 -11.29 -6.02 -5.39
CA PHE A 3 -10.23 -5.64 -4.45
C PHE A 3 -9.06 -6.64 -4.42
N SER A 4 -9.35 -7.95 -4.54
CA SER A 4 -8.30 -8.96 -4.58
C SER A 4 -7.40 -8.80 -5.81
N HIS A 5 -7.92 -8.34 -6.94
CA HIS A 5 -7.11 -8.06 -8.14
C HIS A 5 -6.11 -6.92 -7.88
N LEU A 6 -6.50 -5.89 -7.10
CA LEU A 6 -5.61 -4.81 -6.70
C LEU A 6 -4.49 -5.32 -5.78
N GLU A 7 -4.85 -6.13 -4.77
CA GLU A 7 -3.89 -6.75 -3.85
C GLU A 7 -2.90 -7.65 -4.58
N TYR A 8 -3.38 -8.45 -5.53
CA TYR A 8 -2.54 -9.35 -6.33
C TYR A 8 -1.56 -8.56 -7.19
N ALA A 9 -2.02 -7.51 -7.87
CA ALA A 9 -1.17 -6.65 -8.68
C ALA A 9 -0.09 -5.97 -7.81
N MET A 10 -0.45 -5.46 -6.64
CA MET A 10 0.49 -4.85 -5.71
C MET A 10 1.53 -5.85 -5.20
N THR A 11 1.11 -7.05 -4.82
CA THR A 11 2.03 -8.10 -4.36
C THR A 11 3.02 -8.50 -5.46
N VAL A 12 2.57 -8.56 -6.72
CA VAL A 12 3.47 -8.84 -7.87
C VAL A 12 4.47 -7.72 -8.09
N ALA A 13 4.06 -6.46 -7.95
CA ALA A 13 4.94 -5.30 -8.06
C ALA A 13 6.03 -5.30 -6.97
N GLU A 14 5.67 -5.61 -5.72
CA GLU A 14 6.60 -5.74 -4.60
C GLU A 14 7.59 -6.88 -4.79
N CYS A 15 7.09 -8.06 -5.16
CA CYS A 15 7.92 -9.26 -5.31
C CYS A 15 8.78 -9.24 -6.59
N ARG A 16 8.46 -8.39 -7.56
CA ARG A 16 9.05 -8.37 -8.91
C ARG A 16 9.10 -9.73 -9.59
N SER A 17 8.23 -10.65 -9.18
CA SER A 17 8.17 -12.05 -9.64
C SER A 17 6.78 -12.62 -9.39
N ILE A 18 6.14 -13.14 -10.44
CA ILE A 18 4.83 -13.80 -10.32
C ILE A 18 4.93 -15.03 -9.42
N ASN A 19 6.01 -15.82 -9.54
CA ASN A 19 6.18 -17.04 -8.75
C ASN A 19 6.28 -16.73 -7.25
N LYS A 20 7.09 -15.73 -6.87
CA LYS A 20 7.22 -15.31 -5.47
C LYS A 20 5.90 -14.70 -4.94
N ALA A 21 5.22 -13.91 -5.76
CA ALA A 21 3.93 -13.35 -5.40
C ALA A 21 2.86 -14.43 -5.21
N ALA A 22 2.81 -15.42 -6.11
CA ALA A 22 1.88 -16.54 -6.00
C ALA A 22 2.10 -17.36 -4.71
N GLN A 23 3.36 -17.62 -4.35
CA GLN A 23 3.70 -18.25 -3.07
C GLN A 23 3.25 -17.43 -1.87
N ARG A 24 3.51 -16.12 -1.88
CA ARG A 24 3.10 -15.20 -0.79
C ARG A 24 1.59 -15.11 -0.64
N LEU A 25 0.86 -15.15 -1.76
CA LEU A 25 -0.60 -15.10 -1.81
C LEU A 25 -1.28 -16.45 -1.62
N LEU A 26 -0.50 -17.55 -1.52
CA LEU A 26 -1.00 -18.93 -1.41
C LEU A 26 -1.92 -19.33 -2.56
N VAL A 27 -1.60 -18.87 -3.77
CA VAL A 27 -2.31 -19.21 -5.01
C VAL A 27 -1.38 -19.87 -6.03
N SER A 28 -1.95 -20.52 -7.06
CA SER A 28 -1.13 -21.04 -8.15
C SER A 28 -0.63 -19.93 -9.07
N GLN A 29 0.59 -20.08 -9.60
CA GLN A 29 1.17 -19.12 -10.55
C GLN A 29 0.31 -18.95 -11.83
N PRO A 30 -0.24 -20.02 -12.46
CA PRO A 30 -1.13 -19.86 -13.60
C PRO A 30 -2.39 -19.05 -13.28
N TYR A 31 -2.97 -19.26 -12.10
CA TYR A 31 -4.12 -18.47 -11.65
C TYR A 31 -3.76 -16.99 -11.51
N LEU A 32 -2.67 -16.68 -10.81
CA LEU A 32 -2.23 -15.29 -10.62
C LEU A 32 -1.92 -14.61 -11.97
N SER A 33 -1.25 -15.31 -12.89
CA SER A 33 -0.99 -14.80 -14.24
C SER A 33 -2.28 -14.51 -15.01
N GLY A 34 -3.29 -15.38 -14.90
CA GLY A 34 -4.60 -15.18 -15.53
C GLY A 34 -5.33 -13.96 -14.96
N VAL A 35 -5.29 -13.78 -13.64
CA VAL A 35 -5.88 -12.59 -12.98
C VAL A 35 -5.23 -11.30 -13.46
N LEU A 36 -3.89 -11.25 -13.53
CA LEU A 36 -3.18 -10.06 -14.01
C LEU A 36 -3.51 -9.76 -15.48
N LYS A 37 -3.57 -10.79 -16.33
CA LYS A 37 -3.93 -10.63 -17.73
C LYS A 37 -5.34 -10.07 -17.88
N ASN A 38 -6.33 -10.63 -17.17
CA ASN A 38 -7.71 -10.15 -17.20
C ASN A 38 -7.80 -8.69 -16.68
N LEU A 39 -7.01 -8.33 -15.66
CA LEU A 39 -6.95 -6.97 -15.14
C LEU A 39 -6.41 -5.99 -16.21
N GLU A 40 -5.34 -6.35 -16.90
CA GLU A 40 -4.75 -5.55 -17.98
C GLU A 40 -5.70 -5.42 -19.18
N GLU A 41 -6.40 -6.49 -19.54
CA GLU A 41 -7.43 -6.49 -20.60
C GLU A 41 -8.60 -5.58 -20.24
N GLU A 42 -9.11 -5.65 -19.00
CA GLU A 42 -10.19 -4.77 -18.51
C GLU A 42 -9.80 -3.29 -18.52
N LEU A 43 -8.53 -2.99 -18.20
CA LEU A 43 -7.99 -1.63 -18.20
C LEU A 43 -7.56 -1.14 -19.58
N GLY A 44 -7.47 -2.03 -20.56
CA GLY A 44 -7.00 -1.73 -21.91
C GLY A 44 -5.53 -1.30 -21.96
N CYS A 45 -4.73 -1.72 -20.98
CA CYS A 45 -3.31 -1.37 -20.94
C CYS A 45 -2.47 -2.38 -20.16
N GLN A 46 -1.19 -2.48 -20.51
CA GLN A 46 -0.24 -3.27 -19.75
C GLN A 46 0.23 -2.52 -18.51
N LEU A 47 0.17 -3.18 -17.35
CA LEU A 47 0.67 -2.69 -16.08
C LEU A 47 2.11 -3.19 -15.83
N PHE A 48 2.44 -4.36 -16.37
CA PHE A 48 3.70 -5.04 -16.14
C PHE A 48 4.43 -5.31 -17.44
N LYS A 49 5.76 -5.28 -17.38
CA LYS A 49 6.66 -5.72 -18.46
C LYS A 49 7.71 -6.67 -17.93
N ARG A 50 8.06 -7.67 -18.72
CA ARG A 50 9.16 -8.59 -18.40
C ARG A 50 10.51 -7.92 -18.63
N SER A 51 11.46 -8.20 -17.75
CA SER A 51 12.86 -7.77 -17.88
C SER A 51 13.79 -8.92 -17.47
N HIS A 52 15.10 -8.78 -17.75
CA HIS A 52 16.11 -9.73 -17.29
C HIS A 52 16.12 -9.88 -15.75
N ASN A 53 15.73 -8.83 -15.02
CA ASN A 53 15.72 -8.80 -13.56
C ASN A 53 14.33 -9.11 -12.98
N GLY A 54 13.43 -9.71 -13.76
CA GLY A 54 12.09 -10.05 -13.33
C GLY A 54 11.00 -9.16 -13.95
N ILE A 55 9.97 -8.87 -13.17
CA ILE A 55 8.83 -8.07 -13.61
C ILE A 55 8.99 -6.63 -13.14
N LEU A 56 8.77 -5.70 -14.05
CA LEU A 56 8.79 -4.26 -13.79
C LEU A 56 7.42 -3.65 -14.13
N LEU A 57 7.10 -2.53 -13.48
CA LEU A 57 5.94 -1.74 -13.83
C LEU A 57 6.18 -0.94 -15.12
N THR A 58 5.12 -0.77 -15.90
CA THR A 58 5.06 0.26 -16.96
C THR A 58 4.75 1.62 -16.32
N GLU A 59 4.81 2.70 -17.11
CA GLU A 59 4.35 4.03 -16.64
C GLU A 59 2.88 4.01 -16.20
N LYS A 60 2.02 3.30 -16.97
CA LYS A 60 0.61 3.09 -16.59
C LYS A 60 0.50 2.23 -15.34
N GLY A 61 1.36 1.22 -15.19
CA GLY A 61 1.46 0.39 -14.00
C GLY A 61 1.79 1.20 -12.75
N ILE A 62 2.71 2.15 -12.81
CA ILE A 62 3.05 3.04 -11.69
C ILE A 62 1.81 3.84 -11.26
N LYS A 63 1.15 4.52 -12.21
CA LYS A 63 -0.08 5.29 -11.94
C LYS A 63 -1.20 4.42 -11.37
N PHE A 64 -1.34 3.19 -11.89
CA PHE A 64 -2.30 2.22 -11.36
C PHE A 64 -1.99 1.86 -9.90
N MET A 65 -0.72 1.58 -9.58
CA MET A 65 -0.32 1.23 -8.20
C MET A 65 -0.59 2.36 -7.21
N ASP A 66 -0.37 3.61 -7.61
CA ASP A 66 -0.66 4.77 -6.77
C ASP A 66 -2.16 4.85 -6.46
N SER A 67 -3.01 4.70 -7.48
CA SER A 67 -4.46 4.68 -7.30
C SER A 67 -4.93 3.45 -6.51
N ALA A 68 -4.36 2.27 -6.78
CA ALA A 68 -4.71 1.04 -6.09
C ALA A 68 -4.40 1.11 -4.58
N ARG A 69 -3.27 1.73 -4.20
CA ARG A 69 -2.93 1.96 -2.78
C ARG A 69 -3.99 2.80 -2.07
N ILE A 70 -4.45 3.87 -2.71
CA ILE A 70 -5.49 4.74 -2.15
C ILE A 70 -6.79 3.97 -1.96
N ILE A 71 -7.22 3.21 -2.98
CA ILE A 71 -8.44 2.41 -2.93
C ILE A 71 -8.38 1.36 -1.83
N LEU A 72 -7.27 0.62 -1.73
CA LEU A 72 -7.10 -0.40 -0.70
C LEU A 72 -7.04 0.23 0.71
N TYR A 73 -6.40 1.38 0.85
CA TYR A 73 -6.38 2.12 2.11
C TYR A 73 -7.80 2.52 2.55
N GLU A 74 -8.60 3.10 1.65
CA GLU A 74 -9.99 3.46 1.95
C GLU A 74 -10.85 2.22 2.23
N TYR A 75 -10.61 1.12 1.52
CA TYR A 75 -11.30 -0.14 1.77
C TYR A 75 -10.99 -0.71 3.16
N GLU A 76 -9.73 -0.64 3.60
CA GLU A 76 -9.38 -1.04 4.97
C GLU A 76 -10.06 -0.15 6.03
N LYS A 77 -10.20 1.15 5.77
CA LYS A 77 -10.97 2.05 6.64
C LYS A 77 -12.44 1.63 6.73
N LEU A 78 -13.06 1.22 5.61
CA LEU A 78 -14.43 0.71 5.62
C LEU A 78 -14.59 -0.55 6.48
N LYS A 79 -13.63 -1.47 6.45
CA LYS A 79 -13.64 -2.65 7.32
C LYS A 79 -13.57 -2.28 8.81
N GLN A 80 -12.99 -1.13 9.11
CA GLN A 80 -12.76 -0.64 10.46
C GLN A 80 -13.89 0.26 10.99
N LEU A 81 -14.98 0.47 10.23
CA LEU A 81 -16.11 1.30 10.65
C LEU A 81 -16.80 0.83 11.96
N SER A 82 -16.56 -0.42 12.37
CA SER A 82 -17.05 -0.96 13.64
C SER A 82 -16.13 -0.66 14.83
N TRP A 83 -14.97 -0.02 14.60
CA TRP A 83 -14.02 0.31 15.66
C TRP A 83 -14.31 1.72 16.18
N ASP A 84 -14.30 1.88 17.50
CA ASP A 84 -14.35 3.21 18.13
C ASP A 84 -13.21 4.08 17.56
N GLU A 85 -13.49 5.38 17.36
CA GLU A 85 -12.47 6.34 16.84
C GLU A 85 -11.17 6.32 17.66
N ALA A 86 -11.25 5.98 18.94
CA ALA A 86 -10.10 5.79 19.84
C ALA A 86 -9.24 4.55 19.49
N GLU A 87 -9.73 3.66 18.64
CA GLU A 87 -9.09 2.37 18.32
C GLU A 87 -8.50 2.31 16.91
N GLN A 88 -8.46 3.42 16.18
CA GLN A 88 -7.89 3.44 14.83
C GLN A 88 -6.35 3.50 14.85
N PRO A 89 -5.69 2.80 13.89
CA PRO A 89 -4.25 2.89 13.73
C PRO A 89 -3.79 4.33 13.54
N MET A 90 -2.72 4.71 14.20
CA MET A 90 -2.09 6.01 13.98
C MET A 90 -1.18 5.93 12.76
N VAL A 91 -1.49 6.72 11.73
CA VAL A 91 -0.65 6.88 10.55
C VAL A 91 -0.03 8.26 10.58
N ILE A 92 1.29 8.29 10.65
CA ILE A 92 2.10 9.51 10.73
C ILE A 92 2.97 9.60 9.48
N SER A 93 3.05 10.78 8.88
CA SER A 93 4.04 11.09 7.85
C SER A 93 5.00 12.17 8.31
N SER A 94 6.27 12.08 7.92
CA SER A 94 7.28 13.05 8.30
C SER A 94 8.30 13.23 7.19
N TYR A 95 8.78 14.48 7.06
CA TYR A 95 9.92 14.78 6.20
C TYR A 95 11.24 14.28 6.81
N PHE A 96 11.35 14.30 8.16
CA PHE A 96 12.51 13.77 8.90
C PHE A 96 12.06 12.71 9.92
N VAL A 97 12.10 11.45 9.52
CA VAL A 97 11.72 10.33 10.42
C VAL A 97 12.66 10.21 11.62
N SER A 98 13.96 10.49 11.46
CA SER A 98 14.95 10.36 12.54
C SER A 98 14.58 11.15 13.80
N ASN A 99 13.98 12.33 13.66
CA ASN A 99 13.60 13.16 14.80
C ASN A 99 12.34 12.64 15.52
N ILE A 100 11.45 11.96 14.79
CA ILE A 100 10.15 11.54 15.28
C ILE A 100 10.16 10.06 15.68
N MET A 101 11.09 9.28 15.14
CA MET A 101 11.19 7.84 15.40
C MET A 101 11.23 7.51 16.89
N ARG A 102 12.01 8.26 17.66
CA ARG A 102 12.11 8.05 19.12
C ARG A 102 10.75 8.27 19.81
N LEU A 103 10.08 9.37 19.49
CA LEU A 103 8.76 9.69 20.04
C LEU A 103 7.71 8.65 19.63
N PHE A 104 7.76 8.21 18.37
CA PHE A 104 6.88 7.16 17.87
C PHE A 104 7.09 5.83 18.60
N LEU A 105 8.35 5.44 18.84
CA LEU A 105 8.67 4.22 19.58
C LEU A 105 8.28 4.33 21.06
N GLU A 106 8.47 5.50 21.69
CA GLU A 106 8.00 5.75 23.06
C GLU A 106 6.48 5.68 23.16
N PHE A 107 5.76 6.28 22.21
CA PHE A 107 4.32 6.18 22.10
C PHE A 107 3.86 4.71 21.96
N LYS A 108 4.51 3.93 21.09
CA LYS A 108 4.21 2.50 20.90
C LYS A 108 4.42 1.69 22.18
N LYS A 109 5.44 2.00 22.99
CA LYS A 109 5.70 1.32 24.26
C LYS A 109 4.65 1.63 25.33
N GLN A 110 4.11 2.86 25.31
CA GLN A 110 3.08 3.31 26.28
C GLN A 110 1.67 2.91 25.86
N SER A 111 1.46 2.64 24.57
CA SER A 111 0.16 2.19 24.05
C SER A 111 -0.09 0.75 24.50
N ALA A 112 -1.14 0.56 25.29
CA ALA A 112 -1.56 -0.77 25.75
C ALA A 112 -2.10 -1.67 24.63
N LYS A 113 -2.45 -1.09 23.48
CA LYS A 113 -3.01 -1.78 22.32
C LYS A 113 -1.97 -1.84 21.19
N GLN A 114 -1.79 -3.02 20.61
CA GLN A 114 -0.93 -3.24 19.45
C GLN A 114 -1.70 -2.95 18.16
N PHE A 115 -1.80 -1.67 17.79
CA PHE A 115 -2.29 -1.31 16.45
C PHE A 115 -1.14 -1.35 15.41
N PRO A 116 -1.48 -1.58 14.13
CA PRO A 116 -0.51 -1.49 13.03
C PRO A 116 -0.20 -0.01 12.68
N ASP A 117 0.17 0.79 13.71
CA ASP A 117 0.56 2.17 13.51
C ASP A 117 1.75 2.27 12.55
N ARG A 118 1.77 3.32 11.72
CA ARG A 118 2.81 3.55 10.71
C ARG A 118 3.44 4.91 10.86
N LEU A 119 4.74 4.94 10.69
CA LEU A 119 5.53 6.15 10.48
C LEU A 119 6.18 6.04 9.10
N THR A 120 5.89 7.01 8.21
CA THR A 120 6.39 7.02 6.83
C THR A 120 7.16 8.30 6.56
N GLU A 121 8.34 8.18 5.96
CA GLU A 121 9.13 9.31 5.48
C GLU A 121 8.71 9.65 4.04
N MET A 122 8.50 10.95 3.78
CA MET A 122 8.13 11.45 2.47
C MET A 122 8.47 12.93 2.35
N GLY A 123 8.49 13.48 1.12
CA GLY A 123 8.76 14.89 0.87
C GLY A 123 7.75 15.83 1.54
N ASN A 124 8.15 17.08 1.85
CA ASN A 124 7.27 18.06 2.51
C ASN A 124 5.92 18.22 1.81
N GLN A 125 5.92 18.34 0.49
CA GLN A 125 4.69 18.49 -0.29
C GLN A 125 3.80 17.25 -0.18
N GLU A 126 4.40 16.06 -0.21
CA GLU A 126 3.69 14.79 -0.06
C GLU A 126 3.10 14.62 1.34
N VAL A 127 3.79 15.13 2.40
CA VAL A 127 3.22 15.15 3.76
C VAL A 127 1.95 15.98 3.80
N LEU A 128 1.98 17.20 3.25
CA LEU A 128 0.81 18.08 3.21
C LEU A 128 -0.35 17.44 2.44
N GLU A 129 -0.09 16.89 1.27
CA GLU A 129 -1.10 16.22 0.44
C GLU A 129 -1.65 14.96 1.12
N SER A 130 -0.82 14.22 1.86
CA SER A 130 -1.20 13.01 2.58
C SER A 130 -2.16 13.34 3.74
N VAL A 131 -1.88 14.41 4.48
CA VAL A 131 -2.75 14.88 5.58
C VAL A 131 -4.05 15.46 5.00
N ALA A 132 -3.98 16.30 3.97
CA ALA A 132 -5.15 16.91 3.33
C ALA A 132 -6.10 15.85 2.74
N ALA A 133 -5.55 14.76 2.20
CA ALA A 133 -6.31 13.62 1.69
C ALA A 133 -6.77 12.62 2.77
N GLY A 134 -6.47 12.87 4.06
CA GLY A 134 -6.81 11.97 5.16
C GLY A 134 -6.06 10.64 5.17
N ARG A 135 -4.98 10.50 4.37
CA ARG A 135 -4.15 9.28 4.33
C ARG A 135 -3.25 9.14 5.57
N THR A 136 -2.90 10.25 6.19
CA THR A 136 -2.18 10.32 7.46
C THR A 136 -2.94 11.20 8.44
N ARG A 137 -2.90 10.85 9.71
CA ARG A 137 -3.55 11.62 10.79
C ARG A 137 -2.70 12.81 11.24
N LEU A 138 -1.39 12.65 11.21
CA LEU A 138 -0.42 13.67 11.61
C LEU A 138 0.69 13.76 10.55
N GLY A 139 1.05 14.98 10.19
CA GLY A 139 2.19 15.26 9.31
C GLY A 139 3.19 16.18 10.01
N PHE A 140 4.48 15.85 9.91
CA PHE A 140 5.58 16.66 10.42
C PHE A 140 6.46 17.12 9.25
N ILE A 141 6.66 18.42 9.12
CA ILE A 141 7.45 19.07 8.07
C ILE A 141 8.57 19.91 8.70
#